data_2b4a4ab1b87b13aafbeb8e6d019b5d10
#
_entry.id   2b4a4ab1b87b13aafbeb8e6d019b5d10
#
_cell.length_a   1.000
_cell.length_b   1.000
_cell.length_c   1.000
_cell.angle_alpha   90.00
_cell.angle_beta   90.00
_cell.angle_gamma   90.00
#
_symmetry.space_group_name_H-M   'P 1'
#
loop_
_entity.id
_entity.type
_entity.pdbx_description
1 polymer ?
#
loop_
_entity_poly.entity_id
_entity_poly.type
_entity_poly.pdbx_seq_one_letter_code
_entity_poly.pdbx_strand_id
1 'polypeptide(L)'
;MEILETSTGNAGIACAFVGGLLGYAVTIILPDGMSAERAKIMQAYGAKVIYTPGAESDVDLCLIKQEEIIRENPGKYWVPSQYTNQNNVVAHYLTTGPEIWEQTEGKVDAFLVTQGTGGTISGVGKYLRERNPKIFHYSD
;
A
#
# COMPACT_ATOMS: atom_id res chain seq x y z
N MET A 1 21.20 -0.82 -1.55
CA MET A 1 19.95 -0.14 -1.12
C MET A 1 18.99 -1.22 -0.64
N GLU A 2 18.31 -1.02 0.46
CA GLU A 2 17.34 -1.93 1.07
C GLU A 2 15.97 -1.27 1.05
N ILE A 3 14.90 -2.05 0.83
CA ILE A 3 13.52 -1.55 0.89
C ILE A 3 13.08 -1.58 2.35
N LEU A 4 12.56 -0.45 2.86
CA LEU A 4 11.97 -0.36 4.18
C LEU A 4 10.55 0.19 4.05
N GLU A 5 9.55 -0.56 4.49
CA GLU A 5 8.15 -0.13 4.42
C GLU A 5 7.40 -0.44 5.70
N THR A 6 6.48 0.45 6.06
CA THR A 6 5.48 0.25 7.10
C THR A 6 4.19 -0.22 6.45
N SER A 7 3.75 -1.45 6.77
CA SER A 7 2.52 -1.97 6.21
C SER A 7 1.94 -3.11 7.04
N THR A 8 0.67 -3.00 7.35
CA THR A 8 -0.10 -4.03 8.06
C THR A 8 -0.69 -5.09 7.11
N GLY A 9 -0.51 -4.98 5.79
CA GLY A 9 -1.21 -5.85 4.85
C GLY A 9 -0.54 -6.05 3.49
N ASN A 10 -1.36 -5.97 2.45
CA ASN A 10 -0.99 -6.33 1.09
C ASN A 10 0.18 -5.54 0.51
N ALA A 11 0.35 -4.26 0.87
CA ALA A 11 1.48 -3.48 0.41
C ALA A 11 2.82 -4.04 0.92
N GLY A 12 2.88 -4.47 2.20
CA GLY A 12 4.06 -5.13 2.75
C GLY A 12 4.36 -6.47 2.07
N ILE A 13 3.32 -7.27 1.81
CA ILE A 13 3.47 -8.53 1.07
C ILE A 13 3.97 -8.28 -0.35
N ALA A 14 3.42 -7.28 -1.06
CA ALA A 14 3.84 -6.91 -2.40
C ALA A 14 5.30 -6.41 -2.41
N CYS A 15 5.70 -5.58 -1.43
CA CYS A 15 7.09 -5.13 -1.28
C CYS A 15 8.04 -6.32 -1.05
N ALA A 16 7.66 -7.27 -0.18
CA ALA A 16 8.45 -8.47 0.08
C ALA A 16 8.61 -9.32 -1.18
N PHE A 17 7.50 -9.57 -1.89
CA PHE A 17 7.50 -10.37 -3.11
C PHE A 17 8.31 -9.72 -4.24
N VAL A 18 7.97 -8.48 -4.62
CA VAL A 18 8.62 -7.79 -5.75
C VAL A 18 10.07 -7.45 -5.41
N GLY A 19 10.34 -6.97 -4.19
CA GLY A 19 11.69 -6.66 -3.74
C GLY A 19 12.59 -7.90 -3.73
N GLY A 20 12.10 -9.03 -3.18
CA GLY A 20 12.82 -10.30 -3.19
C GLY A 20 13.06 -10.82 -4.60
N LEU A 21 12.08 -10.74 -5.50
CA LEU A 21 12.22 -11.15 -6.91
C LEU A 21 13.29 -10.32 -7.64
N LEU A 22 13.42 -9.05 -7.30
CA LEU A 22 14.42 -8.14 -7.89
C LEU A 22 15.77 -8.17 -7.16
N GLY A 23 15.94 -9.04 -6.15
CA GLY A 23 17.19 -9.22 -5.42
C GLY A 23 17.47 -8.12 -4.37
N TYR A 24 16.48 -7.34 -3.97
CA TYR A 24 16.62 -6.38 -2.89
C TYR A 24 16.38 -7.02 -1.53
N ALA A 25 17.14 -6.61 -0.53
CA ALA A 25 16.78 -6.85 0.86
C ALA A 25 15.54 -6.03 1.21
N VAL A 26 14.58 -6.64 1.91
CA VAL A 26 13.32 -5.99 2.28
C VAL A 26 13.12 -6.10 3.79
N THR A 27 12.82 -5.00 4.43
CA THR A 27 12.40 -4.95 5.84
C THR A 27 11.01 -4.33 5.94
N ILE A 28 10.09 -5.03 6.59
CA ILE A 28 8.72 -4.56 6.83
C ILE A 28 8.52 -4.33 8.32
N ILE A 29 7.92 -3.20 8.67
CA ILE A 29 7.55 -2.86 10.04
C ILE A 29 6.04 -2.99 10.16
N LEU A 30 5.58 -3.71 11.18
CA LEU A 30 4.16 -3.92 11.44
C LEU A 30 3.89 -4.10 12.95
N PRO A 31 2.65 -3.82 13.42
CA PRO A 31 2.26 -4.05 14.82
C PRO A 31 2.25 -5.55 15.16
N ASP A 32 2.57 -5.89 16.40
CA ASP A 32 2.60 -7.28 16.88
C ASP A 32 1.20 -7.90 17.10
N GLY A 33 0.16 -7.07 17.24
CA GLY A 33 -1.24 -7.49 17.31
C GLY A 33 -1.87 -7.93 15.99
N MET A 34 -1.08 -7.98 14.91
CA MET A 34 -1.53 -8.45 13.59
C MET A 34 -1.67 -9.97 13.50
N SER A 35 -2.46 -10.45 12.53
CA SER A 35 -2.49 -11.88 12.21
C SER A 35 -1.10 -12.38 11.80
N ALA A 36 -0.66 -13.49 12.42
CA ALA A 36 0.66 -14.07 12.14
C ALA A 36 0.84 -14.52 10.67
N GLU A 37 -0.26 -14.73 9.94
CA GLU A 37 -0.24 -15.18 8.54
C GLU A 37 0.44 -14.17 7.62
N ARG A 38 0.15 -12.88 7.76
CA ARG A 38 0.73 -11.82 6.91
C ARG A 38 2.24 -11.74 7.10
N ALA A 39 2.70 -11.77 8.36
CA ALA A 39 4.13 -11.80 8.66
C ALA A 39 4.83 -13.05 8.08
N LYS A 40 4.20 -14.23 8.20
CA LYS A 40 4.72 -15.48 7.63
C LYS A 40 4.86 -15.41 6.10
N ILE A 41 3.87 -14.82 5.41
CA ILE A 41 3.94 -14.63 3.95
C ILE A 41 5.11 -13.71 3.58
N MET A 42 5.25 -12.56 4.27
CA MET A 42 6.38 -11.65 4.04
C MET A 42 7.73 -12.33 4.27
N GLN A 43 7.85 -13.10 5.35
CA GLN A 43 9.05 -13.87 5.67
C GLN A 43 9.33 -14.99 4.65
N ALA A 44 8.30 -15.64 4.12
CA ALA A 44 8.44 -16.66 3.07
C ALA A 44 9.03 -16.07 1.77
N TYR A 45 8.77 -14.78 1.50
CA TYR A 45 9.43 -14.04 0.41
C TYR A 45 10.81 -13.47 0.79
N GLY A 46 11.33 -13.82 1.96
CA GLY A 46 12.66 -13.40 2.40
C GLY A 46 12.72 -12.04 3.10
N ALA A 47 11.59 -11.39 3.37
CA ALA A 47 11.60 -10.13 4.07
C ALA A 47 11.91 -10.31 5.56
N LYS A 48 12.68 -9.36 6.10
CA LYS A 48 12.81 -9.17 7.55
C LYS A 48 11.58 -8.47 8.08
N VAL A 49 11.03 -8.95 9.18
CA VAL A 49 9.89 -8.33 9.85
C VAL A 49 10.35 -7.75 11.19
N ILE A 50 10.01 -6.48 11.42
CA ILE A 50 10.20 -5.78 12.68
C ILE A 50 8.82 -5.50 13.28
N TYR A 51 8.62 -5.88 14.53
CA TYR A 51 7.37 -5.66 15.23
C TYR A 51 7.44 -4.41 16.11
N THR A 52 6.34 -3.66 16.12
CA THR A 52 6.09 -2.62 17.12
C THR A 52 4.93 -3.05 18.01
N PRO A 53 4.87 -2.59 19.27
CA PRO A 53 3.71 -2.86 20.11
C PRO A 53 2.44 -2.27 19.52
N GLY A 54 1.31 -2.97 19.63
CA GLY A 54 0.01 -2.41 19.29
C GLY A 54 -0.86 -3.29 18.39
N ALA A 55 -2.11 -2.82 18.17
CA ALA A 55 -3.08 -3.45 17.31
C ALA A 55 -2.88 -3.08 15.83
N GLU A 56 -3.68 -3.63 14.93
CA GLU A 56 -3.62 -3.36 13.48
C GLU A 56 -3.75 -1.86 13.14
N SER A 57 -4.46 -1.08 13.95
CA SER A 57 -4.65 0.36 13.79
C SER A 57 -3.45 1.22 14.22
N ASP A 58 -2.50 0.65 14.98
CA ASP A 58 -1.40 1.41 15.60
C ASP A 58 -0.22 1.61 14.63
N VAL A 59 -0.54 2.11 13.42
CA VAL A 59 0.43 2.35 12.34
C VAL A 59 1.42 3.47 12.72
N ASP A 60 1.02 4.41 13.56
CA ASP A 60 1.85 5.56 13.95
C ASP A 60 3.15 5.12 14.61
N LEU A 61 3.11 4.10 15.48
CA LEU A 61 4.32 3.55 16.12
C LEU A 61 5.26 2.90 15.09
N CYS A 62 4.70 2.29 14.04
CA CYS A 62 5.50 1.75 12.96
C CYS A 62 6.19 2.85 12.15
N LEU A 63 5.51 3.97 11.89
CA LEU A 63 6.08 5.12 11.18
C LEU A 63 7.19 5.77 12.01
N ILE A 64 7.00 5.96 13.31
CA ILE A 64 8.04 6.45 14.23
C ILE A 64 9.26 5.52 14.17
N LYS A 65 9.05 4.21 14.24
CA LYS A 65 10.14 3.22 14.16
C LYS A 65 10.85 3.26 12.80
N GLN A 66 10.11 3.45 11.72
CA GLN A 66 10.69 3.62 10.38
C GLN A 66 11.60 4.85 10.31
N GLU A 67 11.16 5.99 10.86
CA GLU A 67 11.95 7.22 10.88
C GLU A 67 13.23 7.06 11.73
N GLU A 68 13.15 6.38 12.88
CA GLU A 68 14.33 6.06 13.70
C GLU A 68 15.37 5.27 12.90
N ILE A 69 14.92 4.19 12.22
CA ILE A 69 15.80 3.31 11.42
C ILE A 69 16.47 4.09 10.30
N ILE A 70 15.72 4.97 9.60
CA ILE A 70 16.26 5.80 8.52
C ILE A 70 17.30 6.78 9.06
N ARG A 71 17.01 7.43 10.19
CA ARG A 71 17.92 8.41 10.83
C ARG A 71 19.24 7.77 11.29
N GLU A 72 19.17 6.54 11.81
CA GLU A 72 20.36 5.79 12.24
C GLU A 72 21.19 5.27 11.06
N ASN A 73 20.61 5.15 9.87
CA ASN A 73 21.25 4.58 8.70
C ASN A 73 20.99 5.43 7.44
N PRO A 74 21.51 6.66 7.39
CA PRO A 74 21.22 7.57 6.28
C PRO A 74 21.69 7.01 4.93
N GLY A 75 20.81 7.09 3.93
CA GLY A 75 21.09 6.63 2.57
C GLY A 75 21.03 5.12 2.32
N LYS A 76 20.78 4.32 3.36
CA LYS A 76 20.69 2.86 3.23
C LYS A 76 19.35 2.41 2.62
N TYR A 77 18.26 3.08 2.96
CA TYR A 77 16.90 2.64 2.66
C TYR A 77 16.25 3.43 1.54
N TRP A 78 15.46 2.74 0.74
CA TRP A 78 14.40 3.30 -0.09
C TRP A 78 13.05 2.94 0.51
N VAL A 79 12.17 3.93 0.63
CA VAL A 79 10.85 3.78 1.25
C VAL A 79 9.77 3.98 0.20
N PRO A 80 8.94 2.97 -0.07
CA PRO A 80 7.79 3.08 -0.99
C PRO A 80 6.79 4.16 -0.58
N SER A 81 6.59 4.37 0.73
CA SER A 81 5.73 5.45 1.29
C SER A 81 4.30 5.42 0.78
N GLN A 82 3.59 4.30 0.93
CA GLN A 82 2.26 4.09 0.37
C GLN A 82 1.23 5.18 0.69
N TYR A 83 1.40 5.91 1.80
CA TYR A 83 0.48 6.97 2.23
C TYR A 83 0.69 8.31 1.49
N THR A 84 1.90 8.56 0.98
CA THR A 84 2.27 9.85 0.37
C THR A 84 2.74 9.74 -1.07
N ASN A 85 3.06 8.53 -1.53
CA ASN A 85 3.55 8.29 -2.88
C ASN A 85 2.42 8.38 -3.91
N GLN A 86 2.46 9.37 -4.77
CA GLN A 86 1.48 9.59 -5.82
C GLN A 86 1.37 8.42 -6.81
N ASN A 87 2.39 7.58 -6.92
CA ASN A 87 2.34 6.39 -7.76
C ASN A 87 1.26 5.40 -7.31
N ASN A 88 0.84 5.43 -6.05
CA ASN A 88 -0.32 4.68 -5.57
C ASN A 88 -1.61 5.10 -6.32
N VAL A 89 -1.86 6.40 -6.43
CA VAL A 89 -2.99 6.95 -7.17
C VAL A 89 -2.86 6.69 -8.68
N VAL A 90 -1.66 6.92 -9.22
CA VAL A 90 -1.36 6.73 -10.65
C VAL A 90 -1.56 5.28 -11.07
N ALA A 91 -1.15 4.30 -10.28
CA ALA A 91 -1.35 2.89 -10.57
C ALA A 91 -2.85 2.56 -10.74
N HIS A 92 -3.69 2.98 -9.80
CA HIS A 92 -5.14 2.76 -9.90
C HIS A 92 -5.79 3.53 -11.05
N TYR A 93 -5.29 4.72 -11.37
CA TYR A 93 -5.77 5.49 -12.52
C TYR A 93 -5.46 4.81 -13.86
N LEU A 94 -4.25 4.23 -13.99
CA LEU A 94 -3.79 3.60 -15.22
C LEU A 94 -4.24 2.15 -15.40
N THR A 95 -4.64 1.45 -14.33
CA THR A 95 -5.01 0.02 -14.38
C THR A 95 -6.42 -0.22 -13.87
N THR A 96 -6.67 -0.11 -12.59
CA THR A 96 -7.95 -0.47 -11.96
C THR A 96 -9.13 0.33 -12.51
N GLY A 97 -8.95 1.63 -12.74
CA GLY A 97 -9.98 2.49 -13.33
C GLY A 97 -10.39 2.06 -14.74
N PRO A 98 -9.46 1.88 -15.69
CA PRO A 98 -9.73 1.31 -17.01
C PRO A 98 -10.40 -0.05 -16.96
N GLU A 99 -9.92 -0.97 -16.14
CA GLU A 99 -10.46 -2.32 -15.99
C GLU A 99 -11.93 -2.30 -15.54
N ILE A 100 -12.26 -1.49 -14.52
CA ILE A 100 -13.65 -1.33 -14.06
C ILE A 100 -14.52 -0.77 -15.18
N TRP A 101 -14.07 0.27 -15.87
CA TRP A 101 -14.81 0.90 -16.96
C TRP A 101 -15.11 -0.07 -18.09
N GLU A 102 -14.11 -0.84 -18.51
CA GLU A 102 -14.23 -1.83 -19.57
C GLU A 102 -15.16 -2.99 -19.17
N GLN A 103 -14.95 -3.58 -17.98
CA GLN A 103 -15.73 -4.71 -17.48
C GLN A 103 -17.20 -4.36 -17.24
N THR A 104 -17.51 -3.10 -16.98
CA THR A 104 -18.89 -2.60 -16.82
C THR A 104 -19.47 -2.02 -18.10
N GLU A 105 -18.75 -2.09 -19.21
CA GLU A 105 -19.15 -1.48 -20.50
C GLU A 105 -19.47 0.02 -20.36
N GLY A 106 -18.78 0.71 -19.45
CA GLY A 106 -19.02 2.11 -19.15
C GLY A 106 -20.31 2.39 -18.36
N LYS A 107 -21.00 1.35 -17.90
CA LYS A 107 -22.27 1.45 -17.18
C LYS A 107 -22.02 1.50 -15.66
N VAL A 108 -21.43 2.61 -15.19
CA VAL A 108 -21.16 2.85 -13.77
C VAL A 108 -21.90 4.09 -13.30
N ASP A 109 -22.84 3.93 -12.40
CA ASP A 109 -23.57 5.04 -11.78
C ASP A 109 -22.95 5.47 -10.44
N ALA A 110 -22.38 4.52 -9.71
CA ALA A 110 -21.75 4.79 -8.42
C ALA A 110 -20.51 3.90 -8.22
N PHE A 111 -19.49 4.45 -7.56
CA PHE A 111 -18.29 3.74 -7.14
C PHE A 111 -18.13 3.87 -5.63
N LEU A 112 -18.25 2.72 -4.94
CA LEU A 112 -18.06 2.62 -3.50
C LEU A 112 -16.82 1.79 -3.20
N VAL A 113 -16.01 2.26 -2.26
CA VAL A 113 -14.78 1.59 -1.88
C VAL A 113 -14.40 1.94 -0.45
N THR A 114 -13.87 0.95 0.28
CA THR A 114 -13.28 1.19 1.60
C THR A 114 -11.95 1.92 1.46
N GLN A 115 -11.69 2.87 2.35
CA GLN A 115 -10.52 3.72 2.30
C GLN A 115 -9.46 3.27 3.30
N GLY A 116 -8.27 2.87 2.79
CA GLY A 116 -7.02 2.78 3.55
C GLY A 116 -6.16 4.00 3.25
N THR A 117 -5.27 3.89 2.25
CA THR A 117 -4.39 5.00 1.83
C THR A 117 -5.07 6.07 0.97
N GLY A 118 -6.28 5.82 0.52
CA GLY A 118 -7.00 6.70 -0.43
C GLY A 118 -6.59 6.53 -1.90
N GLY A 119 -5.59 5.70 -2.21
CA GLY A 119 -5.08 5.53 -3.59
C GLY A 119 -6.14 5.05 -4.56
N THR A 120 -6.92 4.05 -4.16
CA THR A 120 -7.97 3.45 -5.01
C THR A 120 -9.08 4.46 -5.31
N ILE A 121 -9.68 5.08 -4.29
CA ILE A 121 -10.76 6.06 -4.52
C ILE A 121 -10.28 7.24 -5.35
N SER A 122 -9.06 7.72 -5.12
CA SER A 122 -8.50 8.84 -5.87
C SER A 122 -8.20 8.48 -7.32
N GLY A 123 -7.52 7.36 -7.58
CA GLY A 123 -7.13 6.94 -8.91
C GLY A 123 -8.31 6.49 -9.76
N VAL A 124 -9.10 5.55 -9.28
CA VAL A 124 -10.30 5.04 -9.97
C VAL A 124 -11.34 6.15 -10.09
N GLY A 125 -11.59 6.88 -9.01
CA GLY A 125 -12.56 7.96 -8.99
C GLY A 125 -12.25 9.04 -10.02
N LYS A 126 -10.99 9.45 -10.14
CA LYS A 126 -10.55 10.38 -11.18
C LYS A 126 -10.82 9.82 -12.57
N TYR A 127 -10.38 8.57 -12.83
CA TYR A 127 -10.54 7.93 -14.14
C TYR A 127 -12.02 7.83 -14.57
N LEU A 128 -12.89 7.39 -13.66
CA LEU A 128 -14.32 7.23 -13.94
C LEU A 128 -15.01 8.58 -14.16
N ARG A 129 -14.69 9.61 -13.35
CA ARG A 129 -15.29 10.94 -13.45
C ARG A 129 -14.91 11.68 -14.73
N GLU A 130 -13.72 11.46 -15.27
CA GLU A 130 -13.31 12.02 -16.56
C GLU A 130 -14.16 11.46 -17.73
N ARG A 131 -14.73 10.25 -17.57
CA ARG A 131 -15.58 9.58 -18.58
C ARG A 131 -17.06 9.84 -18.37
N ASN A 132 -17.49 9.87 -17.14
CA ASN A 132 -18.86 10.18 -16.76
C ASN A 132 -18.88 11.09 -15.51
N PRO A 133 -19.00 12.42 -15.68
CA PRO A 133 -18.99 13.37 -14.55
C PRO A 133 -20.15 13.20 -13.55
N LYS A 134 -21.17 12.41 -13.91
CA LYS A 134 -22.33 12.14 -13.05
C LYS A 134 -22.13 10.98 -12.07
N ILE A 135 -21.02 10.22 -12.20
CA ILE A 135 -20.74 9.10 -11.32
C ILE A 135 -20.60 9.59 -9.87
N PHE A 136 -21.37 8.98 -9.01
CA PHE A 136 -21.28 9.22 -7.57
C PHE A 136 -20.12 8.43 -6.98
N HIS A 137 -19.26 9.10 -6.20
CA HIS A 137 -18.14 8.46 -5.50
C HIS A 137 -18.33 8.56 -4.00
N TYR A 138 -18.16 7.44 -3.31
CA TYR A 138 -18.20 7.36 -1.87
C TYR A 138 -17.04 6.50 -1.35
N SER A 139 -16.40 6.95 -0.27
CA SER A 139 -15.45 6.16 0.52
C SER A 139 -15.90 6.14 1.97
N ASP A 140 -15.89 4.97 2.56
CA ASP A 140 -16.13 4.75 3.99
C ASP A 140 -14.80 4.61 4.72
#